data_100c679cad8958f7769d509823b86e16
#
_entry.id   100c679cad8958f7769d509823b86e16
#
_cell.length_a   1.000
_cell.length_b   1.000
_cell.length_c   1.000
_cell.angle_alpha   90.00
_cell.angle_beta   90.00
_cell.angle_gamma   90.00
#
_symmetry.space_group_name_H-M   'P 1'
#
loop_
_entity.id
_entity.type
_entity.pdbx_description
1 polymer ?
#
loop_
_entity_poly.entity_id
_entity_poly.type
_entity_poly.pdbx_seq_one_letter_code
_entity_poly.pdbx_strand_id
1 'polypeptide(L)'
;MDDVFTTHLVGQISKQSPTPLYHQLFSLLKSRILDGTLALGLRLPPEEQLAELFKVSRITAKRAMDDLAGEGLVERRRGRGTHVIYQYSPKPVHAPLTGMLQEIESMARNSSAEILDYGMRVPPGAIREDLRLDDGERALHLLRVRERDGMKFGHYTSWTAGVEMPADPGIFQHTPRLSYFREQGLEVTHVAQTLSAVAADASVANALRVVQGSPLLSLTRRSYRKTGAESEQIMDFLVVLYNPAHFQYSMDLTLD
;
A
#
# COMPACT_ATOMS: atom_id res chain seq x y z
N MET A 1 -13.09 27.24 -4.81
CA MET A 1 -11.87 27.67 -4.12
C MET A 1 -11.85 26.96 -2.81
N ASP A 2 -10.94 26.12 -2.71
CA ASP A 2 -10.93 24.76 -2.20
C ASP A 2 -11.16 24.63 -0.70
N ASP A 3 -12.10 23.79 -0.38
CA ASP A 3 -12.58 23.34 0.95
C ASP A 3 -11.45 22.86 1.90
N VAL A 4 -10.25 22.63 1.36
CA VAL A 4 -9.10 22.11 2.09
C VAL A 4 -8.49 23.12 3.07
N PHE A 5 -8.62 24.42 2.79
CA PHE A 5 -8.06 25.48 3.65
C PHE A 5 -9.06 26.06 4.66
N THR A 6 -10.33 25.64 4.64
CA THR A 6 -11.41 26.48 5.18
C THR A 6 -11.81 26.26 6.63
N THR A 7 -11.51 25.18 7.34
CA THR A 7 -12.01 25.10 8.72
C THR A 7 -11.10 24.29 9.68
N HIS A 8 -10.44 23.25 9.22
CA HIS A 8 -9.61 22.40 10.11
C HIS A 8 -8.16 22.88 10.28
N LEU A 9 -7.64 23.71 9.34
CA LEU A 9 -6.24 24.15 9.36
C LEU A 9 -6.04 25.44 10.17
N VAL A 10 -7.00 26.36 10.12
CA VAL A 10 -6.86 27.73 10.68
C VAL A 10 -6.72 27.75 12.22
N GLY A 11 -7.29 26.77 12.92
CA GLY A 11 -7.20 26.68 14.39
C GLY A 11 -5.91 26.07 14.94
N GLN A 12 -4.99 25.60 14.10
CA GLN A 12 -3.79 24.88 14.54
C GLN A 12 -2.57 25.77 14.82
N ILE A 13 -2.65 27.08 14.53
CA ILE A 13 -1.59 28.04 14.81
C ILE A 13 -1.96 28.86 16.04
N SER A 14 -1.08 28.86 17.07
CA SER A 14 -1.28 29.57 18.33
C SER A 14 -0.22 30.65 18.54
N LYS A 15 -0.67 31.88 18.82
CA LYS A 15 0.21 33.01 19.23
C LYS A 15 0.79 32.81 20.64
N GLN A 16 0.23 31.90 21.43
CA GLN A 16 0.69 31.59 22.78
C GLN A 16 1.77 30.52 22.81
N SER A 17 2.01 29.83 21.69
CA SER A 17 3.08 28.83 21.58
C SER A 17 4.45 29.50 21.60
N PRO A 18 5.47 28.91 22.25
CA PRO A 18 6.85 29.39 22.17
C PRO A 18 7.46 29.27 20.79
N THR A 19 6.83 28.48 19.89
CA THR A 19 7.31 28.28 18.52
C THR A 19 6.93 29.48 17.65
N PRO A 20 7.87 30.07 16.88
CA PRO A 20 7.58 31.20 16.00
C PRO A 20 6.46 30.89 15.01
N LEU A 21 5.57 31.85 14.73
CA LEU A 21 4.40 31.68 13.87
C LEU A 21 4.75 31.20 12.44
N TYR A 22 5.88 31.68 11.88
CA TYR A 22 6.30 31.21 10.55
C TYR A 22 6.64 29.71 10.56
N HIS A 23 7.25 29.22 11.63
CA HIS A 23 7.61 27.81 11.76
C HIS A 23 6.38 26.94 12.02
N GLN A 24 5.40 27.44 12.78
CA GLN A 24 4.12 26.73 12.95
C GLN A 24 3.39 26.58 11.59
N LEU A 25 3.32 27.68 10.81
CA LEU A 25 2.70 27.68 9.48
C LEU A 25 3.45 26.76 8.50
N PHE A 26 4.78 26.85 8.49
CA PHE A 26 5.64 25.97 7.70
C PHE A 26 5.40 24.50 8.05
N SER A 27 5.47 24.13 9.33
CA SER A 27 5.29 22.76 9.80
C SER A 27 3.91 22.21 9.47
N LEU A 28 2.88 23.03 9.62
CA LEU A 28 1.50 22.67 9.26
C LEU A 28 1.36 22.37 7.76
N LEU A 29 1.80 23.28 6.90
CA LEU A 29 1.71 23.09 5.45
C LEU A 29 2.59 21.93 4.98
N LYS A 30 3.80 21.80 5.52
CA LYS A 30 4.70 20.69 5.25
C LYS A 30 4.06 19.35 5.60
N SER A 31 3.47 19.22 6.78
CA SER A 31 2.75 17.99 7.18
C SER A 31 1.67 17.63 6.18
N ARG A 32 0.87 18.61 5.73
CA ARG A 32 -0.22 18.39 4.77
C ARG A 32 0.23 18.09 3.34
N ILE A 33 1.41 18.56 2.95
CA ILE A 33 2.06 18.15 1.70
C ILE A 33 2.59 16.73 1.82
N LEU A 34 3.25 16.41 2.94
CA LEU A 34 3.87 15.10 3.15
C LEU A 34 2.84 13.98 3.34
N ASP A 35 1.67 14.26 3.90
CA ASP A 35 0.57 13.27 4.06
C ASP A 35 -0.33 13.17 2.80
N GLY A 36 -0.09 14.00 1.78
CA GLY A 36 -0.84 14.01 0.52
C GLY A 36 -2.15 14.80 0.57
N THR A 37 -2.51 15.41 1.70
CA THR A 37 -3.71 16.28 1.80
C THR A 37 -3.62 17.46 0.87
N LEU A 38 -2.42 18.09 0.76
CA LEU A 38 -2.08 19.08 -0.27
C LEU A 38 -1.36 18.34 -1.40
N ALA A 39 -2.12 17.83 -2.36
CA ALA A 39 -1.65 16.94 -3.40
C ALA A 39 -0.70 17.60 -4.41
N LEU A 40 0.09 16.78 -5.12
CA LEU A 40 0.93 17.21 -6.24
C LEU A 40 0.15 18.05 -7.26
N GLY A 41 0.70 19.18 -7.65
CA GLY A 41 0.08 20.12 -8.61
C GLY A 41 -0.91 21.10 -8.00
N LEU A 42 -1.32 20.89 -6.73
CA LEU A 42 -2.22 21.83 -6.05
C LEU A 42 -1.59 23.22 -5.98
N ARG A 43 -2.35 24.23 -6.37
CA ARG A 43 -1.96 25.63 -6.23
C ARG A 43 -2.23 26.11 -4.81
N LEU A 44 -1.19 26.51 -4.09
CA LEU A 44 -1.33 27.11 -2.76
C LEU A 44 -1.85 28.55 -2.84
N PRO A 45 -2.61 29.00 -1.82
CA PRO A 45 -3.03 30.39 -1.74
C PRO A 45 -1.82 31.34 -1.75
N PRO A 46 -1.96 32.56 -2.34
CA PRO A 46 -0.94 33.60 -2.26
C PRO A 46 -0.61 33.95 -0.81
N GLU A 47 0.61 34.45 -0.58
CA GLU A 47 1.10 34.82 0.76
C GLU A 47 0.15 35.78 1.51
N GLU A 48 -0.53 36.66 0.79
CA GLU A 48 -1.52 37.59 1.33
C GLU A 48 -2.76 36.87 1.86
N GLN A 49 -3.29 35.91 1.10
CA GLN A 49 -4.43 35.08 1.52
C GLN A 49 -4.04 34.15 2.68
N LEU A 50 -2.84 33.57 2.66
CA LEU A 50 -2.34 32.77 3.78
C LEU A 50 -2.20 33.62 5.06
N ALA A 51 -1.74 34.86 4.93
CA ALA A 51 -1.63 35.79 6.05
C ALA A 51 -3.00 36.10 6.67
N GLU A 52 -4.01 36.31 5.86
CA GLU A 52 -5.39 36.53 6.29
C GLU A 52 -5.99 35.28 6.95
N LEU A 53 -5.90 34.12 6.27
CA LEU A 53 -6.44 32.85 6.75
C LEU A 53 -5.88 32.46 8.12
N PHE A 54 -4.58 32.57 8.29
CA PHE A 54 -3.91 32.15 9.52
C PHE A 54 -3.70 33.29 10.53
N LYS A 55 -4.19 34.51 10.25
CA LYS A 55 -4.06 35.71 11.09
C LYS A 55 -2.61 35.99 11.49
N VAL A 56 -1.69 35.86 10.52
CA VAL A 56 -0.26 36.13 10.64
C VAL A 56 0.14 37.32 9.75
N SER A 57 1.38 37.83 9.93
CA SER A 57 1.87 38.87 9.01
C SER A 57 2.22 38.27 7.64
N ARG A 58 2.16 39.09 6.57
CA ARG A 58 2.58 38.70 5.21
C ARG A 58 4.06 38.23 5.20
N ILE A 59 4.92 38.84 6.02
CA ILE A 59 6.33 38.43 6.15
C ILE A 59 6.42 37.04 6.75
N THR A 60 5.58 36.72 7.73
CA THR A 60 5.46 35.38 8.33
C THR A 60 5.03 34.33 7.32
N ALA A 61 3.97 34.63 6.54
CA ALA A 61 3.51 33.75 5.48
C ALA A 61 4.57 33.55 4.39
N LYS A 62 5.22 34.65 3.96
CA LYS A 62 6.29 34.60 2.96
C LYS A 62 7.43 33.71 3.43
N ARG A 63 7.91 33.87 4.67
CA ARG A 63 8.99 33.03 5.21
C ARG A 63 8.63 31.55 5.24
N ALA A 64 7.43 31.20 5.68
CA ALA A 64 6.97 29.82 5.65
C ALA A 64 6.96 29.23 4.23
N MET A 65 6.53 30.03 3.23
CA MET A 65 6.53 29.62 1.83
C MET A 65 7.95 29.53 1.22
N ASP A 66 8.88 30.39 1.67
CA ASP A 66 10.30 30.33 1.28
C ASP A 66 10.94 29.06 1.81
N ASP A 67 10.66 28.69 3.08
CA ASP A 67 11.17 27.48 3.71
C ASP A 67 10.61 26.22 3.00
N LEU A 68 9.32 26.20 2.62
CA LEU A 68 8.73 25.10 1.82
C LEU A 68 9.40 24.97 0.44
N ALA A 69 9.70 26.07 -0.22
CA ALA A 69 10.40 26.08 -1.50
C ALA A 69 11.87 25.64 -1.35
N GLY A 70 12.53 26.05 -0.27
CA GLY A 70 13.90 25.62 0.08
C GLY A 70 14.02 24.12 0.32
N GLU A 71 12.96 23.47 0.84
CA GLU A 71 12.90 22.01 0.98
C GLU A 71 12.42 21.28 -0.29
N GLY A 72 12.15 22.00 -1.38
CA GLY A 72 11.68 21.38 -2.63
C GLY A 72 10.25 20.82 -2.57
N LEU A 73 9.44 21.29 -1.62
CA LEU A 73 8.05 20.84 -1.47
C LEU A 73 7.09 21.61 -2.38
N VAL A 74 7.44 22.86 -2.70
CA VAL A 74 6.66 23.73 -3.58
C VAL A 74 7.57 24.45 -4.57
N GLU A 75 7.00 24.86 -5.71
CA GLU A 75 7.67 25.66 -6.74
C GLU A 75 6.89 26.94 -7.02
N ARG A 76 7.61 28.07 -7.11
CA ARG A 76 7.04 29.34 -7.55
C ARG A 76 7.12 29.46 -9.08
N ARG A 77 5.96 29.58 -9.72
CA ARG A 77 5.86 29.76 -11.16
C ARG A 77 5.42 31.17 -11.47
N ARG A 78 6.28 31.95 -12.17
CA ARG A 78 5.99 33.36 -12.52
C ARG A 78 4.64 33.47 -13.20
N GLY A 79 3.75 34.34 -12.67
CA GLY A 79 2.40 34.54 -13.18
C GLY A 79 1.40 33.40 -12.90
N ARG A 80 1.84 32.27 -12.37
CA ARG A 80 0.99 31.07 -12.11
C ARG A 80 0.81 30.75 -10.63
N GLY A 81 1.58 31.40 -9.76
CA GLY A 81 1.54 31.17 -8.31
C GLY A 81 2.47 30.05 -7.84
N THR A 82 2.26 29.62 -6.61
CA THR A 82 3.05 28.55 -5.96
C THR A 82 2.29 27.24 -6.04
N HIS A 83 2.95 26.17 -6.48
CA HIS A 83 2.35 24.84 -6.64
C HIS A 83 3.13 23.82 -5.83
N VAL A 84 2.43 22.82 -5.28
CA VAL A 84 3.04 21.65 -4.66
C VAL A 84 3.73 20.84 -5.76
N ILE A 85 5.02 20.56 -5.58
CA ILE A 85 5.81 19.71 -6.48
C ILE A 85 6.22 18.39 -5.82
N TYR A 86 6.02 18.26 -4.51
CA TYR A 86 6.26 17.03 -3.79
C TYR A 86 5.22 15.99 -4.19
N GLN A 87 5.70 14.86 -4.66
CA GLN A 87 4.86 13.68 -4.88
C GLN A 87 4.91 12.82 -3.63
N TYR A 88 3.77 12.75 -2.94
CA TYR A 88 3.64 11.82 -1.83
C TYR A 88 3.95 10.39 -2.35
N SER A 89 4.98 9.79 -1.79
CA SER A 89 5.28 8.38 -1.97
C SER A 89 5.37 7.78 -0.58
N PRO A 90 4.45 6.87 -0.20
CA PRO A 90 4.55 6.21 1.09
C PRO A 90 5.92 5.53 1.19
N LYS A 91 6.73 5.95 2.14
CA LYS A 91 7.99 5.26 2.43
C LYS A 91 7.63 3.91 3.06
N PRO A 92 8.09 2.79 2.50
CA PRO A 92 7.89 1.49 3.12
C PRO A 92 8.48 1.51 4.53
N VAL A 93 7.71 1.12 5.52
CA VAL A 93 8.24 0.84 6.85
C VAL A 93 8.86 -0.54 6.77
N HIS A 94 10.19 -0.62 6.83
CA HIS A 94 10.91 -1.87 6.92
C HIS A 94 10.86 -2.37 8.36
N ALA A 95 9.86 -3.20 8.66
CA ALA A 95 9.79 -3.92 9.93
C ALA A 95 10.27 -5.36 9.72
N PRO A 96 10.99 -5.98 10.67
CA PRO A 96 11.36 -7.39 10.59
C PRO A 96 10.09 -8.24 10.60
N LEU A 97 9.85 -8.96 9.49
CA LEU A 97 8.60 -9.70 9.23
C LEU A 97 8.66 -11.16 9.66
N THR A 98 9.61 -11.56 10.49
CA THR A 98 9.83 -12.97 10.88
C THR A 98 8.60 -13.65 11.51
N GLY A 99 7.74 -12.91 12.20
CA GLY A 99 6.49 -13.44 12.74
C GLY A 99 5.33 -13.51 11.74
N MET A 100 5.31 -12.63 10.75
CA MET A 100 4.18 -12.44 9.85
C MET A 100 3.95 -13.60 8.87
N LEU A 101 5.01 -14.22 8.35
CA LEU A 101 4.88 -15.42 7.51
C LEU A 101 4.32 -16.60 8.29
N GLN A 102 4.78 -16.79 9.53
CA GLN A 102 4.29 -17.84 10.42
C GLN A 102 2.83 -17.62 10.80
N GLU A 103 2.42 -16.38 11.04
CA GLU A 103 1.03 -16.06 11.38
C GLU A 103 0.09 -16.26 10.19
N ILE A 104 0.52 -15.90 8.98
CA ILE A 104 -0.23 -16.16 7.74
C ILE A 104 -0.31 -17.66 7.45
N GLU A 105 0.75 -18.41 7.70
CA GLU A 105 0.72 -19.89 7.61
C GLU A 105 -0.20 -20.49 8.65
N SER A 106 -0.15 -20.04 9.90
CA SER A 106 -1.06 -20.44 10.97
C SER A 106 -2.51 -20.14 10.62
N MET A 107 -2.78 -18.95 10.08
CA MET A 107 -4.10 -18.57 9.63
C MET A 107 -4.59 -19.46 8.48
N ALA A 108 -3.70 -19.82 7.56
CA ALA A 108 -4.03 -20.72 6.47
C ALA A 108 -4.38 -22.15 6.97
N ARG A 109 -3.73 -22.62 8.02
CA ARG A 109 -4.02 -23.92 8.64
C ARG A 109 -5.32 -23.92 9.45
N ASN A 110 -5.68 -22.79 10.04
CA ASN A 110 -6.86 -22.63 10.89
C ASN A 110 -8.08 -22.08 10.13
N SER A 111 -8.11 -22.21 8.81
CA SER A 111 -9.21 -21.79 7.95
C SER A 111 -9.36 -22.73 6.78
N SER A 112 -10.52 -22.72 6.11
CA SER A 112 -10.73 -23.41 4.85
C SER A 112 -10.68 -22.43 3.67
N ALA A 113 -10.35 -22.93 2.47
CA ALA A 113 -10.38 -22.15 1.25
C ALA A 113 -11.32 -22.78 0.21
N GLU A 114 -12.24 -21.96 -0.31
CA GLU A 114 -12.98 -22.24 -1.52
C GLU A 114 -12.13 -21.86 -2.73
N ILE A 115 -11.88 -22.80 -3.65
CA ILE A 115 -11.11 -22.54 -4.88
C ILE A 115 -12.07 -22.05 -5.94
N LEU A 116 -11.85 -20.81 -6.42
CA LEU A 116 -12.70 -20.16 -7.42
C LEU A 116 -12.15 -20.34 -8.84
N ASP A 117 -10.84 -20.36 -9.01
CA ASP A 117 -10.16 -20.60 -10.28
C ASP A 117 -8.77 -21.22 -10.06
N TYR A 118 -8.37 -22.08 -10.98
CA TYR A 118 -7.12 -22.83 -10.91
C TYR A 118 -6.66 -23.26 -12.29
N GLY A 119 -5.38 -23.10 -12.60
CA GLY A 119 -4.79 -23.58 -13.85
C GLY A 119 -3.54 -22.82 -14.30
N MET A 120 -2.86 -23.42 -15.29
CA MET A 120 -1.75 -22.77 -15.98
C MET A 120 -2.28 -21.73 -16.95
N ARG A 121 -1.97 -20.45 -16.72
CA ARG A 121 -2.46 -19.31 -17.52
C ARG A 121 -1.34 -18.33 -17.83
N VAL A 122 -1.50 -17.54 -18.87
CA VAL A 122 -0.65 -16.38 -19.16
C VAL A 122 -1.03 -15.26 -18.17
N PRO A 123 -0.09 -14.76 -17.34
CA PRO A 123 -0.38 -13.69 -16.41
C PRO A 123 -0.71 -12.36 -17.11
N PRO A 124 -1.47 -11.44 -16.47
CA PRO A 124 -1.58 -10.05 -16.92
C PRO A 124 -0.22 -9.38 -17.07
N GLY A 125 -0.10 -8.41 -18.00
CA GLY A 125 1.17 -7.82 -18.41
C GLY A 125 2.09 -7.40 -17.24
N ALA A 126 1.58 -6.64 -16.28
CA ALA A 126 2.37 -6.20 -15.12
C ALA A 126 2.91 -7.37 -14.26
N ILE A 127 2.12 -8.44 -14.08
CA ILE A 127 2.53 -9.63 -13.31
C ILE A 127 3.52 -10.47 -14.14
N ARG A 128 3.32 -10.55 -15.44
CA ARG A 128 4.23 -11.23 -16.36
C ARG A 128 5.61 -10.57 -16.35
N GLU A 129 5.66 -9.24 -16.38
CA GLU A 129 6.90 -8.47 -16.26
C GLU A 129 7.59 -8.70 -14.90
N ASP A 130 6.84 -8.65 -13.79
CA ASP A 130 7.34 -8.94 -12.45
C ASP A 130 7.98 -10.36 -12.39
N LEU A 131 7.30 -11.36 -12.94
CA LEU A 131 7.78 -12.75 -12.99
C LEU A 131 8.86 -13.00 -14.06
N ARG A 132 9.15 -12.02 -14.93
CA ARG A 132 10.08 -12.10 -16.06
C ARG A 132 9.78 -13.27 -16.99
N LEU A 133 8.50 -13.42 -17.33
CA LEU A 133 8.03 -14.47 -18.26
C LEU A 133 7.96 -13.92 -19.68
N ASP A 134 8.34 -14.76 -20.64
CA ASP A 134 8.26 -14.47 -22.07
C ASP A 134 6.79 -14.41 -22.55
N ASP A 135 6.58 -13.87 -23.77
CA ASP A 135 5.26 -13.79 -24.35
C ASP A 135 4.66 -15.20 -24.54
N GLY A 136 3.46 -15.40 -23.97
CA GLY A 136 2.76 -16.68 -23.99
C GLY A 136 3.21 -17.68 -22.93
N GLU A 137 4.24 -17.39 -22.17
CA GLU A 137 4.67 -18.23 -21.07
C GLU A 137 3.64 -18.22 -19.93
N ARG A 138 3.45 -19.39 -19.31
CA ARG A 138 2.39 -19.60 -18.34
C ARG A 138 2.95 -19.72 -16.92
N ALA A 139 2.16 -19.22 -15.97
CA ALA A 139 2.34 -19.44 -14.55
C ALA A 139 1.10 -20.12 -13.96
N LEU A 140 1.26 -20.77 -12.83
CA LEU A 140 0.14 -21.32 -12.11
C LEU A 140 -0.68 -20.20 -11.48
N HIS A 141 -1.91 -20.05 -11.94
CA HIS A 141 -2.91 -19.18 -11.35
C HIS A 141 -3.74 -19.94 -10.34
N LEU A 142 -3.94 -19.35 -9.15
CA LEU A 142 -4.82 -19.89 -8.14
C LEU A 142 -5.59 -18.74 -7.46
N LEU A 143 -6.91 -18.79 -7.60
CA LEU A 143 -7.85 -17.87 -6.99
C LEU A 143 -8.67 -18.59 -5.93
N ARG A 144 -8.67 -18.06 -4.71
CA ARG A 144 -9.36 -18.65 -3.55
C ARG A 144 -10.00 -17.60 -2.67
N VAL A 145 -11.08 -17.99 -2.01
CA VAL A 145 -11.63 -17.25 -0.87
C VAL A 145 -11.44 -18.09 0.38
N ARG A 146 -10.86 -17.48 1.41
CA ARG A 146 -10.72 -18.15 2.71
C ARG A 146 -11.81 -17.73 3.67
N GLU A 147 -12.27 -18.73 4.43
CA GLU A 147 -13.26 -18.53 5.47
C GLU A 147 -12.85 -19.23 6.78
N ARG A 148 -13.34 -18.68 7.88
CA ARG A 148 -13.23 -19.26 9.22
C ARG A 148 -14.55 -19.05 9.93
N ASP A 149 -15.10 -20.12 10.52
CA ASP A 149 -16.39 -20.10 11.22
C ASP A 149 -17.55 -19.55 10.34
N GLY A 150 -17.53 -19.89 9.03
CA GLY A 150 -18.53 -19.43 8.06
C GLY A 150 -18.34 -17.97 7.60
N MET A 151 -17.35 -17.26 8.11
CA MET A 151 -17.06 -15.86 7.74
C MET A 151 -15.93 -15.79 6.72
N LYS A 152 -16.22 -15.28 5.53
CA LYS A 152 -15.26 -15.04 4.47
C LYS A 152 -14.41 -13.82 4.84
N PHE A 153 -13.11 -14.00 4.95
CA PHE A 153 -12.21 -12.93 5.42
C PHE A 153 -11.15 -12.50 4.41
N GLY A 154 -10.84 -13.33 3.39
CA GLY A 154 -9.78 -12.99 2.45
C GLY A 154 -9.98 -13.59 1.06
N HIS A 155 -9.73 -12.78 0.03
CA HIS A 155 -9.71 -13.14 -1.38
C HIS A 155 -8.25 -13.15 -1.86
N TYR A 156 -7.79 -14.33 -2.31
CA TYR A 156 -6.38 -14.61 -2.59
C TYR A 156 -6.19 -14.88 -4.08
N THR A 157 -5.46 -14.02 -4.78
CA THR A 157 -5.05 -14.23 -6.16
C THR A 157 -3.54 -14.43 -6.23
N SER A 158 -3.09 -15.55 -6.74
CA SER A 158 -1.65 -15.84 -6.82
C SER A 158 -1.22 -16.36 -8.18
N TRP A 159 0.04 -16.05 -8.52
CA TRP A 159 0.74 -16.48 -9.72
C TRP A 159 2.09 -17.03 -9.32
N THR A 160 2.36 -18.30 -9.65
CA THR A 160 3.63 -18.96 -9.31
C THR A 160 4.27 -19.47 -10.59
N ALA A 161 5.50 -19.02 -10.85
CA ALA A 161 6.29 -19.42 -12.01
C ALA A 161 7.17 -20.65 -11.69
N GLY A 162 7.48 -21.46 -12.70
CA GLY A 162 8.42 -22.56 -12.60
C GLY A 162 7.98 -23.71 -11.70
N VAL A 163 6.67 -23.91 -11.51
CA VAL A 163 6.11 -25.01 -10.72
C VAL A 163 5.24 -25.90 -11.62
N GLU A 164 5.18 -27.18 -11.25
CA GLU A 164 4.21 -28.10 -11.82
C GLU A 164 2.83 -27.89 -11.19
N MET A 165 1.80 -28.00 -12.02
CA MET A 165 0.42 -27.89 -11.56
C MET A 165 -0.02 -29.18 -10.88
N PRO A 166 -0.34 -29.20 -9.57
CA PRO A 166 -0.92 -30.38 -8.94
C PRO A 166 -2.22 -30.83 -9.63
N ALA A 167 -2.39 -32.14 -9.73
CA ALA A 167 -3.58 -32.70 -10.38
C ALA A 167 -4.86 -32.41 -9.58
N ASP A 168 -4.76 -32.38 -8.24
CA ASP A 168 -5.87 -32.05 -7.35
C ASP A 168 -5.69 -30.67 -6.71
N PRO A 169 -6.47 -29.66 -7.12
CA PRO A 169 -6.45 -28.34 -6.48
C PRO A 169 -6.93 -28.38 -5.02
N GLY A 170 -7.66 -29.41 -4.60
CA GLY A 170 -8.20 -29.56 -3.23
C GLY A 170 -7.11 -29.50 -2.15
N ILE A 171 -5.86 -29.84 -2.50
CA ILE A 171 -4.72 -29.71 -1.59
C ILE A 171 -4.58 -28.29 -1.02
N PHE A 172 -4.96 -27.25 -1.79
CA PHE A 172 -4.86 -25.85 -1.36
C PHE A 172 -6.04 -25.37 -0.51
N GLN A 173 -7.00 -26.20 -0.20
CA GLN A 173 -8.08 -25.86 0.73
C GLN A 173 -7.54 -25.69 2.16
N HIS A 174 -6.61 -26.53 2.57
CA HIS A 174 -6.06 -26.55 3.93
C HIS A 174 -4.53 -26.37 3.98
N THR A 175 -3.82 -26.66 2.88
CA THR A 175 -2.37 -26.51 2.83
C THR A 175 -1.96 -25.10 2.42
N PRO A 176 -1.04 -24.45 3.16
CA PRO A 176 -0.44 -23.19 2.73
C PRO A 176 0.29 -23.40 1.41
N ARG A 177 -0.13 -22.69 0.37
CA ARG A 177 0.37 -22.86 -1.01
C ARG A 177 1.90 -22.71 -1.13
N LEU A 178 2.46 -21.66 -0.52
CA LEU A 178 3.90 -21.42 -0.61
C LEU A 178 4.71 -22.52 0.09
N SER A 179 4.24 -23.02 1.23
CA SER A 179 4.87 -24.16 1.92
C SER A 179 4.86 -25.40 1.04
N TYR A 180 3.70 -25.70 0.40
CA TYR A 180 3.60 -26.82 -0.53
C TYR A 180 4.64 -26.74 -1.65
N PHE A 181 4.73 -25.59 -2.35
CA PHE A 181 5.69 -25.47 -3.46
C PHE A 181 7.14 -25.47 -3.00
N ARG A 182 7.44 -24.95 -1.81
CA ARG A 182 8.79 -25.05 -1.22
C ARG A 182 9.18 -26.51 -0.95
N GLU A 183 8.26 -27.33 -0.49
CA GLU A 183 8.47 -28.78 -0.33
C GLU A 183 8.68 -29.49 -1.68
N GLN A 184 8.13 -28.94 -2.77
CA GLN A 184 8.34 -29.41 -4.14
C GLN A 184 9.56 -28.78 -4.83
N GLY A 185 10.42 -28.06 -4.08
CA GLY A 185 11.68 -27.52 -4.59
C GLY A 185 11.62 -26.05 -5.06
N LEU A 186 10.51 -25.33 -4.84
CA LEU A 186 10.48 -23.89 -5.09
C LEU A 186 11.39 -23.16 -4.10
N GLU A 187 12.50 -22.64 -4.58
CA GLU A 187 13.43 -21.86 -3.75
C GLU A 187 12.88 -20.44 -3.55
N VAL A 188 12.77 -20.03 -2.29
CA VAL A 188 12.45 -18.66 -1.89
C VAL A 188 13.47 -18.20 -0.88
N THR A 189 14.24 -17.18 -1.24
CA THR A 189 15.32 -16.63 -0.40
C THR A 189 14.87 -15.44 0.43
N HIS A 190 13.95 -14.62 -0.10
CA HIS A 190 13.31 -13.57 0.69
C HIS A 190 11.93 -13.21 0.14
N VAL A 191 11.19 -12.43 0.90
CA VAL A 191 9.83 -11.98 0.59
C VAL A 191 9.73 -10.49 0.82
N ALA A 192 9.26 -9.75 -0.19
CA ALA A 192 8.82 -8.36 -0.04
C ALA A 192 7.31 -8.30 0.05
N GLN A 193 6.80 -7.48 0.96
CA GLN A 193 5.38 -7.36 1.22
C GLN A 193 4.96 -5.90 1.38
N THR A 194 3.85 -5.54 0.75
CA THR A 194 3.26 -4.19 0.81
C THR A 194 1.83 -4.28 1.30
N LEU A 195 1.47 -3.43 2.23
CA LEU A 195 0.10 -3.24 2.70
C LEU A 195 -0.44 -1.91 2.16
N SER A 196 -1.66 -1.95 1.67
CA SER A 196 -2.41 -0.78 1.18
C SER A 196 -3.91 -0.98 1.41
N ALA A 197 -4.72 -0.06 0.95
CA ALA A 197 -6.17 -0.17 0.99
C ALA A 197 -6.76 0.04 -0.40
N VAL A 198 -7.79 -0.72 -0.73
CA VAL A 198 -8.53 -0.63 -2.00
C VAL A 198 -10.02 -0.73 -1.76
N ALA A 199 -10.83 -0.24 -2.70
CA ALA A 199 -12.26 -0.47 -2.69
C ALA A 199 -12.57 -1.84 -3.33
N ALA A 200 -13.54 -2.57 -2.77
CA ALA A 200 -14.01 -3.83 -3.32
C ALA A 200 -14.67 -3.60 -4.69
N ASP A 201 -14.16 -4.22 -5.74
CA ASP A 201 -14.89 -4.32 -7.00
C ASP A 201 -16.07 -5.30 -6.89
N ALA A 202 -16.92 -5.37 -7.91
CA ALA A 202 -18.11 -6.21 -7.91
C ALA A 202 -17.81 -7.70 -7.72
N SER A 203 -16.72 -8.21 -8.30
CA SER A 203 -16.30 -9.60 -8.22
C SER A 203 -15.83 -9.97 -6.81
N VAL A 204 -14.93 -9.17 -6.25
CA VAL A 204 -14.39 -9.35 -4.90
C VAL A 204 -15.47 -9.14 -3.85
N ALA A 205 -16.34 -8.14 -4.04
CA ALA A 205 -17.47 -7.88 -3.15
C ALA A 205 -18.41 -9.09 -3.04
N ASN A 206 -18.76 -9.68 -4.17
CA ASN A 206 -19.57 -10.90 -4.21
C ASN A 206 -18.86 -12.08 -3.54
N ALA A 207 -17.58 -12.28 -3.85
CA ALA A 207 -16.77 -13.37 -3.30
C ALA A 207 -16.60 -13.29 -1.78
N LEU A 208 -16.40 -12.10 -1.22
CA LEU A 208 -16.25 -11.85 0.22
C LEU A 208 -17.58 -11.58 0.94
N ARG A 209 -18.71 -11.50 0.22
CA ARG A 209 -20.02 -11.12 0.76
C ARG A 209 -20.02 -9.76 1.46
N VAL A 210 -19.38 -8.78 0.82
CA VAL A 210 -19.37 -7.37 1.27
C VAL A 210 -20.09 -6.50 0.24
N VAL A 211 -20.38 -5.25 0.58
CA VAL A 211 -20.95 -4.29 -0.37
C VAL A 211 -19.87 -3.84 -1.35
N GLN A 212 -20.20 -3.69 -2.64
CA GLN A 212 -19.27 -3.11 -3.62
C GLN A 212 -18.84 -1.71 -3.16
N GLY A 213 -17.54 -1.41 -3.29
CA GLY A 213 -16.94 -0.17 -2.80
C GLY A 213 -16.51 -0.22 -1.33
N SER A 214 -16.82 -1.30 -0.58
CA SER A 214 -16.33 -1.47 0.79
C SER A 214 -14.80 -1.39 0.83
N PRO A 215 -14.19 -0.74 1.84
CA PRO A 215 -12.75 -0.71 2.00
C PRO A 215 -12.23 -2.11 2.35
N LEU A 216 -11.17 -2.52 1.65
CA LEU A 216 -10.45 -3.76 1.90
C LEU A 216 -8.98 -3.45 2.20
N LEU A 217 -8.39 -4.20 3.12
CA LEU A 217 -6.94 -4.19 3.31
C LEU A 217 -6.29 -5.04 2.21
N SER A 218 -5.43 -4.44 1.40
CA SER A 218 -4.72 -5.10 0.31
C SER A 218 -3.30 -5.44 0.73
N LEU A 219 -2.93 -6.71 0.60
CA LEU A 219 -1.57 -7.19 0.82
C LEU A 219 -1.04 -7.73 -0.49
N THR A 220 0.04 -7.12 -1.00
CA THR A 220 0.79 -7.63 -2.15
C THR A 220 2.10 -8.24 -1.67
N ARG A 221 2.38 -9.48 -2.06
CA ARG A 221 3.61 -10.19 -1.72
C ARG A 221 4.33 -10.63 -2.98
N ARG A 222 5.64 -10.39 -2.99
CA ARG A 222 6.58 -10.92 -3.99
C ARG A 222 7.58 -11.82 -3.30
N SER A 223 7.69 -13.06 -3.76
CA SER A 223 8.66 -14.04 -3.23
C SER A 223 9.77 -14.21 -4.23
N TYR A 224 11.01 -14.06 -3.78
CA TYR A 224 12.20 -13.98 -4.61
C TYR A 224 13.10 -15.20 -4.44
N ARG A 225 13.76 -15.59 -5.53
CA ARG A 225 14.89 -16.52 -5.57
C ARG A 225 16.13 -15.77 -6.00
N LYS A 226 17.26 -16.00 -5.32
CA LYS A 226 18.57 -15.53 -5.80
C LYS A 226 18.99 -16.31 -7.06
N THR A 227 19.37 -15.59 -8.11
CA THR A 227 19.85 -16.17 -9.38
C THR A 227 21.33 -15.90 -9.61
N GLY A 228 21.97 -15.12 -8.72
CA GLY A 228 23.39 -14.76 -8.73
C GLY A 228 23.76 -13.97 -7.48
N ALA A 229 24.99 -13.43 -7.44
CA ALA A 229 25.48 -12.68 -6.27
C ALA A 229 24.64 -11.43 -5.98
N GLU A 230 24.14 -10.74 -7.01
CA GLU A 230 23.36 -9.50 -6.91
C GLU A 230 22.05 -9.54 -7.71
N SER A 231 21.68 -10.69 -8.28
CA SER A 231 20.47 -10.82 -9.10
C SER A 231 19.42 -11.68 -8.41
N GLU A 232 18.17 -11.23 -8.49
CA GLU A 232 17.02 -11.91 -7.94
C GLU A 232 15.90 -11.99 -8.97
N GLN A 233 15.08 -13.03 -8.88
CA GLN A 233 13.90 -13.25 -9.71
C GLN A 233 12.68 -13.47 -8.82
N ILE A 234 11.57 -12.83 -9.17
CA ILE A 234 10.29 -13.10 -8.52
C ILE A 234 9.78 -14.45 -9.03
N MET A 235 9.56 -15.37 -8.11
CA MET A 235 9.03 -16.70 -8.40
C MET A 235 7.54 -16.79 -8.10
N ASP A 236 7.04 -15.94 -7.22
CA ASP A 236 5.67 -15.98 -6.76
C ASP A 236 5.16 -14.57 -6.46
N PHE A 237 3.99 -14.29 -7.01
CA PHE A 237 3.25 -13.04 -6.84
C PHE A 237 1.89 -13.35 -6.23
N LEU A 238 1.58 -12.70 -5.11
CA LEU A 238 0.32 -12.89 -4.38
C LEU A 238 -0.31 -11.55 -4.07
N VAL A 239 -1.59 -11.41 -4.37
CA VAL A 239 -2.45 -10.34 -3.84
C VAL A 239 -3.49 -10.95 -2.93
N VAL A 240 -3.65 -10.39 -1.75
CA VAL A 240 -4.75 -10.73 -0.83
C VAL A 240 -5.55 -9.49 -0.52
N LEU A 241 -6.86 -9.61 -0.66
CA LEU A 241 -7.80 -8.57 -0.26
C LEU A 241 -8.56 -9.07 0.97
N TYR A 242 -8.32 -8.43 2.12
CA TYR A 242 -8.95 -8.81 3.37
C TYR A 242 -10.14 -7.93 3.71
N ASN A 243 -11.20 -8.56 4.20
CA ASN A 243 -12.29 -7.85 4.85
C ASN A 243 -11.85 -7.40 6.26
N PRO A 244 -11.70 -6.08 6.52
CA PRO A 244 -11.21 -5.58 7.81
C PRO A 244 -12.16 -5.85 8.98
N ALA A 245 -13.42 -6.20 8.73
CA ALA A 245 -14.34 -6.64 9.78
C ALA A 245 -14.01 -8.03 10.34
N HIS A 246 -13.29 -8.87 9.55
CA HIS A 246 -12.97 -10.25 9.89
C HIS A 246 -11.46 -10.54 9.92
N PHE A 247 -10.64 -9.53 9.62
CA PHE A 247 -9.19 -9.62 9.61
C PHE A 247 -8.57 -8.33 10.15
N GLN A 248 -7.68 -8.48 11.11
CA GLN A 248 -6.83 -7.40 11.62
C GLN A 248 -5.37 -7.82 11.50
N TYR A 249 -4.54 -6.88 11.09
CA TYR A 249 -3.09 -7.04 11.09
C TYR A 249 -2.53 -6.31 12.32
N SER A 250 -1.90 -7.07 13.21
CA SER A 250 -1.23 -6.52 14.38
C SER A 250 0.26 -6.85 14.33
N MET A 251 1.10 -5.92 14.71
CA MET A 251 2.55 -6.09 14.79
C MET A 251 3.02 -5.57 16.15
N ASP A 252 3.75 -6.42 16.88
CA ASP A 252 4.39 -6.05 18.12
C ASP A 252 5.90 -5.95 17.90
N LEU A 253 6.48 -4.81 18.21
CA LEU A 253 7.89 -4.50 17.98
C LEU A 253 8.54 -4.13 19.31
N THR A 254 9.57 -4.86 19.71
CA THR A 254 10.43 -4.48 20.83
C THR A 254 11.47 -3.49 20.30
N LEU A 255 11.62 -2.35 20.98
CA LEU A 255 12.69 -1.38 20.71
C LEU A 255 13.86 -1.69 21.65
N ASP A 256 15.03 -1.89 21.08
CA ASP A 256 16.31 -2.02 21.78
C ASP A 256 16.85 -0.65 22.22
#